data_b04cc75d6ef732f4473405df0b705a39
#
_entry.id   b04cc75d6ef732f4473405df0b705a39
#
_cell.length_a   1.000
_cell.length_b   1.000
_cell.length_c   1.000
_cell.angle_alpha   90.00
_cell.angle_beta   90.00
_cell.angle_gamma   90.00
#
_symmetry.space_group_name_H-M   'P 1'
#
loop_
_entity.id
_entity.type
_entity.pdbx_description
1 polymer ?
#
loop_
_entity_poly.entity_id
_entity_poly.type
_entity_poly.pdbx_seq_one_letter_code
_entity_poly.pdbx_strand_id
1 'polypeptide(L)'
;MDETAVFNFEIDSIELPYRIKMNVRNTMDYPYRNLYIKYQLRDSTRLMEDQLLNLKLFEAKTGKPYGDHQSDLYSHQLILQDSVFFPQKGKYKIELKQYMREKKLEGVVSTGIRIEQIKN
;
A
#
# COMPACT_ATOMS: atom_id res chain seq x y z
N MET A 1 5.75 7.98 -9.24
CA MET A 1 4.95 8.14 -8.02
C MET A 1 5.29 9.45 -7.35
N ASP A 2 4.29 10.24 -7.08
CA ASP A 2 4.47 11.45 -6.29
C ASP A 2 4.74 11.10 -4.82
N GLU A 3 5.11 12.10 -4.02
CA GLU A 3 5.50 11.88 -2.63
C GLU A 3 4.41 11.28 -1.76
N THR A 4 3.15 11.68 -1.98
CA THR A 4 2.01 11.25 -1.17
C THR A 4 0.83 10.84 -2.03
N ALA A 5 0.20 9.73 -1.67
CA ALA A 5 -1.06 9.29 -2.26
C ALA A 5 -2.12 9.21 -1.15
N VAL A 6 -3.31 9.69 -1.43
CA VAL A 6 -4.41 9.75 -0.47
C VAL A 6 -5.60 8.96 -1.03
N PHE A 7 -6.15 8.09 -0.18
CA PHE A 7 -7.28 7.25 -0.55
C PHE A 7 -8.39 7.41 0.48
N ASN A 8 -9.58 7.78 0.03
CA ASN A 8 -10.77 7.88 0.87
C ASN A 8 -11.66 6.68 0.61
N PHE A 9 -12.21 6.11 1.68
CA PHE A 9 -13.09 4.96 1.56
C PHE A 9 -14.11 4.96 2.70
N GLU A 10 -15.11 4.09 2.57
CA GLU A 10 -16.20 4.00 3.53
C GLU A 10 -16.34 2.56 4.01
N ILE A 11 -16.56 2.39 5.31
CA ILE A 11 -16.78 1.09 5.94
C ILE A 11 -18.25 0.96 6.30
N ASP A 12 -18.90 -0.07 5.78
CA ASP A 12 -20.31 -0.35 6.00
C ASP A 12 -20.56 -1.43 7.04
N SER A 13 -19.58 -2.27 7.31
CA SER A 13 -19.70 -3.40 8.24
C SER A 13 -18.51 -3.42 9.18
N ILE A 14 -18.77 -3.54 10.48
CA ILE A 14 -17.73 -3.55 11.51
C ILE A 14 -17.66 -4.87 12.27
N GLU A 15 -18.39 -5.89 11.83
CA GLU A 15 -18.46 -7.19 12.52
C GLU A 15 -17.23 -8.06 12.33
N LEU A 16 -16.55 -7.89 11.20
CA LEU A 16 -15.37 -8.69 10.83
C LEU A 16 -14.18 -7.77 10.61
N PRO A 17 -12.97 -8.29 10.81
CA PRO A 17 -11.78 -7.52 10.52
C PRO A 17 -11.54 -7.38 9.02
N TYR A 18 -10.66 -6.45 8.67
CA TYR A 18 -10.26 -6.19 7.29
C TYR A 18 -8.76 -6.32 7.13
N ARG A 19 -8.35 -6.71 5.94
CA ARG A 19 -6.95 -6.67 5.51
C ARG A 19 -6.79 -5.50 4.54
N ILE A 20 -5.73 -4.71 4.75
CA ILE A 20 -5.45 -3.56 3.91
C ILE A 20 -4.20 -3.85 3.10
N LYS A 21 -4.33 -3.76 1.79
CA LYS A 21 -3.24 -4.00 0.84
C LYS A 21 -2.98 -2.77 -0.01
N MET A 22 -1.74 -2.61 -0.41
CA MET A 22 -1.33 -1.62 -1.40
C MET A 22 -1.06 -2.33 -2.72
N ASN A 23 -1.58 -1.79 -3.81
CA ASN A 23 -1.25 -2.24 -5.16
C ASN A 23 -0.23 -1.29 -5.75
N VAL A 24 0.86 -1.85 -6.26
CA VAL A 24 1.92 -1.08 -6.91
C VAL A 24 2.19 -1.70 -8.27
N ARG A 25 2.23 -0.86 -9.30
CA ARG A 25 2.71 -1.26 -10.62
C ARG A 25 3.94 -0.46 -10.97
N ASN A 26 4.98 -1.15 -11.40
CA ASN A 26 6.23 -0.49 -11.79
C ASN A 26 6.81 -1.10 -13.06
N THR A 27 7.62 -0.29 -13.73
CA THR A 27 8.40 -0.73 -14.89
C THR A 27 9.81 -1.06 -14.45
N MET A 28 10.65 -1.49 -15.41
CA MET A 28 12.08 -1.74 -15.17
C MET A 28 12.86 -0.48 -14.83
N ASP A 29 12.29 0.70 -15.06
CA ASP A 29 12.92 1.97 -14.72
C ASP A 29 12.94 2.24 -13.21
N TYR A 30 12.14 1.50 -12.43
CA TYR A 30 12.19 1.62 -10.98
C TYR A 30 13.52 1.07 -10.48
N PRO A 31 14.37 1.90 -9.85
CA PRO A 31 15.76 1.52 -9.59
C PRO A 31 16.00 0.73 -8.31
N TYR A 32 14.95 0.45 -7.52
CA TYR A 32 15.10 -0.19 -6.22
C TYR A 32 14.40 -1.54 -6.18
N ARG A 33 14.80 -2.38 -5.21
CA ARG A 33 14.15 -3.67 -4.96
C ARG A 33 13.08 -3.61 -3.90
N ASN A 34 12.97 -2.47 -3.23
CA ASN A 34 12.03 -2.23 -2.15
C ASN A 34 11.41 -0.85 -2.27
N LEU A 35 10.39 -0.62 -1.45
CA LEU A 35 9.72 0.67 -1.38
C LEU A 35 9.42 0.96 0.09
N TYR A 36 10.03 2.02 0.63
CA TYR A 36 9.70 2.51 1.96
C TYR A 36 8.48 3.41 1.88
N ILE A 37 7.46 3.05 2.65
CA ILE A 37 6.18 3.77 2.69
C ILE A 37 5.84 4.10 4.13
N LYS A 38 5.50 5.35 4.39
CA LYS A 38 4.82 5.72 5.61
C LYS A 38 3.33 5.54 5.39
N TYR A 39 2.74 4.63 6.16
CA TYR A 39 1.34 4.27 6.09
C TYR A 39 0.60 4.89 7.26
N GLN A 40 -0.41 5.70 6.98
CA GLN A 40 -1.26 6.30 7.98
C GLN A 40 -2.73 6.02 7.67
N LEU A 41 -3.44 5.52 8.67
CA LEU A 41 -4.88 5.27 8.60
C LEU A 41 -5.56 6.18 9.64
N ARG A 42 -6.56 6.93 9.20
CA ARG A 42 -7.28 7.81 10.09
C ARG A 42 -8.78 7.85 9.80
N ASP A 43 -9.55 8.12 10.84
CA ASP A 43 -10.95 8.51 10.69
C ASP A 43 -11.04 10.04 10.61
N SER A 44 -12.24 10.61 10.80
CA SER A 44 -12.43 12.06 10.69
C SER A 44 -11.77 12.85 11.83
N THR A 45 -11.41 12.21 12.94
CA THR A 45 -10.96 12.90 14.15
C THR A 45 -9.60 12.46 14.66
N ARG A 46 -9.14 11.24 14.31
CA ARG A 46 -7.92 10.70 14.92
C ARG A 46 -7.12 9.84 13.95
N LEU A 47 -5.84 9.76 14.26
CA LEU A 47 -4.91 8.85 13.61
C LEU A 47 -5.01 7.47 14.27
N MET A 48 -5.37 6.45 13.51
CA MET A 48 -5.55 5.09 13.99
C MET A 48 -4.29 4.24 13.85
N GLU A 49 -3.54 4.46 12.79
CA GLU A 49 -2.31 3.71 12.49
C GLU A 49 -1.28 4.66 11.87
N ASP A 50 0.00 4.46 12.25
CA ASP A 50 1.10 5.23 11.71
C ASP A 50 2.34 4.34 11.73
N GLN A 51 2.74 3.82 10.57
CA GLN A 51 3.86 2.90 10.46
C GLN A 51 4.74 3.22 9.26
N LEU A 52 6.03 3.03 9.44
CA LEU A 52 6.99 3.04 8.33
C LEU A 52 7.23 1.59 7.90
N LEU A 53 6.88 1.27 6.66
CA LEU A 53 6.96 -0.08 6.13
C LEU A 53 8.03 -0.17 5.06
N ASN A 54 8.78 -1.27 5.08
CA ASN A 54 9.72 -1.62 4.02
C ASN A 54 9.08 -2.71 3.17
N LEU A 55 8.53 -2.31 2.02
CA LEU A 55 7.81 -3.22 1.14
C LEU A 55 8.78 -3.81 0.13
N LYS A 56 8.89 -5.13 0.12
CA LYS A 56 9.81 -5.83 -0.77
C LYS A 56 9.12 -6.15 -2.09
N LEU A 57 9.68 -5.65 -3.18
CA LEU A 57 9.13 -5.85 -4.53
C LEU A 57 9.89 -6.93 -5.29
N PHE A 58 11.21 -7.02 -5.09
CA PHE A 58 12.07 -7.96 -5.78
C PHE A 58 12.97 -8.68 -4.80
N GLU A 59 13.27 -9.94 -5.09
CA GLU A 59 14.20 -10.73 -4.28
C GLU A 59 15.62 -10.18 -4.43
N ALA A 60 16.30 -9.96 -3.29
CA ALA A 60 17.61 -9.35 -3.28
C ALA A 60 18.69 -10.18 -3.98
N LYS A 61 18.61 -11.51 -3.87
CA LYS A 61 19.62 -12.41 -4.43
C LYS A 61 19.48 -12.61 -5.92
N THR A 62 18.26 -12.78 -6.43
CA THR A 62 18.00 -13.16 -7.81
C THR A 62 17.45 -12.05 -8.66
N GLY A 63 16.92 -10.98 -8.04
CA GLY A 63 16.22 -9.91 -8.74
C GLY A 63 14.85 -10.30 -9.25
N LYS A 64 14.35 -11.48 -8.89
CA LYS A 64 13.02 -11.92 -9.32
C LYS A 64 11.94 -11.12 -8.60
N PRO A 65 10.86 -10.74 -9.30
CA PRO A 65 9.75 -10.06 -8.65
C PRO A 65 9.01 -10.99 -7.72
N TYR A 66 8.55 -10.46 -6.58
CA TYR A 66 7.63 -11.19 -5.72
C TYR A 66 6.20 -11.16 -6.25
N GLY A 67 5.86 -10.14 -7.05
CA GLY A 67 4.57 -10.02 -7.68
C GLY A 67 4.55 -10.59 -9.08
N ASP A 68 3.48 -10.28 -9.81
CA ASP A 68 3.29 -10.75 -11.17
C ASP A 68 4.04 -9.89 -12.16
N HIS A 69 4.48 -10.50 -13.25
CA HIS A 69 5.21 -9.84 -14.31
C HIS A 69 4.57 -10.16 -15.65
N GLN A 70 4.21 -9.12 -16.39
CA GLN A 70 3.69 -9.27 -17.75
C GLN A 70 4.29 -8.18 -18.64
N SER A 71 5.03 -8.58 -19.66
CA SER A 71 5.83 -7.68 -20.51
C SER A 71 6.81 -6.89 -19.65
N ASP A 72 6.74 -5.56 -19.71
CA ASP A 72 7.63 -4.67 -18.98
C ASP A 72 7.00 -4.17 -17.66
N LEU A 73 5.85 -4.72 -17.28
CA LEU A 73 5.10 -4.25 -16.13
C LEU A 73 5.09 -5.28 -15.02
N TYR A 74 5.49 -4.85 -13.83
CA TYR A 74 5.44 -5.64 -12.60
C TYR A 74 4.27 -5.15 -11.74
N SER A 75 3.46 -6.08 -11.25
CA SER A 75 2.29 -5.77 -10.43
C SER A 75 2.42 -6.45 -9.08
N HIS A 76 2.35 -5.68 -8.01
CA HIS A 76 2.51 -6.16 -6.65
C HIS A 76 1.30 -5.86 -5.80
N GLN A 77 0.92 -6.82 -4.95
CA GLN A 77 -0.02 -6.58 -3.85
C GLN A 77 0.72 -6.78 -2.55
N LEU A 78 0.76 -5.75 -1.73
CA LEU A 78 1.59 -5.72 -0.54
C LEU A 78 0.69 -5.47 0.67
N ILE A 79 0.86 -6.27 1.72
CA ILE A 79 0.05 -6.13 2.93
C ILE A 79 0.56 -4.94 3.73
N LEU A 80 -0.31 -3.97 3.93
CA LEU A 80 -0.04 -2.83 4.80
C LEU A 80 -0.46 -3.15 6.24
N GLN A 81 -1.61 -3.79 6.40
CA GLN A 81 -2.11 -4.19 7.69
C GLN A 81 -2.90 -5.49 7.52
N ASP A 82 -2.45 -6.54 8.23
CA ASP A 82 -2.98 -7.87 8.02
C ASP A 82 -4.39 -8.04 8.59
N SER A 83 -4.68 -7.37 9.70
CA SER A 83 -6.00 -7.44 10.33
C SER A 83 -6.27 -6.16 11.10
N VAL A 84 -7.38 -5.53 10.79
CA VAL A 84 -7.83 -4.32 11.50
C VAL A 84 -9.33 -4.35 11.69
N PHE A 85 -9.78 -4.05 12.92
CA PHE A 85 -11.18 -3.80 13.20
C PHE A 85 -11.44 -2.31 13.19
N PHE A 86 -12.44 -1.89 12.41
CA PHE A 86 -12.87 -0.51 12.40
C PHE A 86 -13.89 -0.30 13.53
N PRO A 87 -13.70 0.73 14.37
CA PRO A 87 -14.58 0.93 15.53
C PRO A 87 -15.97 1.42 15.18
N GLN A 88 -16.13 2.07 14.02
CA GLN A 88 -17.40 2.64 13.59
C GLN A 88 -17.55 2.54 12.09
N LYS A 89 -18.79 2.46 11.64
CA LYS A 89 -19.10 2.65 10.22
C LYS A 89 -18.84 4.11 9.85
N GLY A 90 -18.47 4.33 8.62
CA GLY A 90 -18.28 5.68 8.13
C GLY A 90 -17.03 5.85 7.29
N LYS A 91 -16.54 7.07 7.24
CA LYS A 91 -15.47 7.47 6.32
C LYS A 91 -14.11 7.40 6.98
N TYR A 92 -13.16 6.86 6.22
CA TYR A 92 -11.76 6.71 6.61
C TYR A 92 -10.86 7.18 5.49
N LYS A 93 -9.61 7.45 5.85
CA LYS A 93 -8.60 7.90 4.89
C LYS A 93 -7.29 7.17 5.13
N ILE A 94 -6.65 6.72 4.04
CA ILE A 94 -5.31 6.20 4.07
C ILE A 94 -4.41 7.17 3.32
N GLU A 95 -3.29 7.53 3.94
CA GLU A 95 -2.22 8.28 3.30
C GLU A 95 -1.00 7.38 3.19
N LEU A 96 -0.44 7.30 1.99
CA LEU A 96 0.78 6.58 1.71
C LEU A 96 1.82 7.59 1.24
N LYS A 97 2.86 7.79 2.04
CA LYS A 97 3.95 8.69 1.70
C LYS A 97 5.20 7.87 1.44
N GLN A 98 5.77 8.01 0.24
CA GLN A 98 7.01 7.32 -0.05
C GLN A 98 8.18 7.96 0.71
N TYR A 99 9.06 7.11 1.24
CA TYR A 99 10.22 7.52 2.03
C TYR A 99 11.52 7.14 1.34
N MET A 100 11.50 7.14 0.01
CA MET A 100 12.72 7.01 -0.77
C MET A 100 13.40 8.37 -0.88
N ARG A 101 14.62 8.40 -1.37
CA ARG A 101 15.40 9.63 -1.45
C ARG A 101 14.90 10.64 -2.48
N GLU A 102 14.24 10.13 -3.53
CA GLU A 102 13.71 10.97 -4.62
C GLU A 102 12.32 11.48 -4.26
N LYS A 103 12.05 12.74 -4.60
CA LYS A 103 10.71 13.32 -4.43
C LYS A 103 9.69 12.70 -5.36
N LYS A 104 10.12 12.27 -6.54
CA LYS A 104 9.29 11.59 -7.51
C LYS A 104 9.97 10.31 -7.92
N LEU A 105 9.32 9.16 -7.64
CA LEU A 105 9.88 7.86 -7.96
C LEU A 105 9.63 7.51 -9.42
N GLU A 106 10.73 7.36 -10.16
CA GLU A 106 10.71 6.87 -11.53
C GLU A 106 10.26 5.42 -11.56
N GLY A 107 9.54 5.05 -12.60
CA GLY A 107 9.16 3.67 -12.85
C GLY A 107 7.92 3.18 -12.11
N VAL A 108 7.41 3.92 -11.12
CA VAL A 108 6.14 3.58 -10.49
C VAL A 108 5.03 4.21 -11.31
N VAL A 109 4.23 3.38 -11.98
CA VAL A 109 3.22 3.85 -12.92
C VAL A 109 1.84 3.97 -12.30
N SER A 110 1.55 3.20 -11.25
CA SER A 110 0.28 3.33 -10.55
C SER A 110 0.38 2.80 -9.13
N THR A 111 -0.43 3.36 -8.24
CA THR A 111 -0.61 2.90 -6.88
C THR A 111 -2.09 2.86 -6.55
N GLY A 112 -2.48 1.95 -5.66
CA GLY A 112 -3.86 1.85 -5.22
C GLY A 112 -3.92 1.13 -3.89
N ILE A 113 -5.11 1.06 -3.32
CA ILE A 113 -5.34 0.27 -2.12
C ILE A 113 -6.47 -0.71 -2.35
N ARG A 114 -6.42 -1.80 -1.59
CA ARG A 114 -7.48 -2.78 -1.55
C ARG A 114 -7.82 -3.08 -0.09
N ILE A 115 -9.09 -3.00 0.23
CA ILE A 115 -9.60 -3.23 1.57
C ILE A 115 -10.52 -4.43 1.50
N GLU A 116 -10.09 -5.53 2.12
CA GLU A 116 -10.81 -6.80 2.05
C GLU A 116 -11.31 -7.20 3.43
N GLN A 117 -12.60 -7.50 3.52
CA GLN A 117 -13.14 -8.09 4.73
C GLN A 117 -12.65 -9.52 4.86
N ILE A 118 -12.12 -9.87 6.03
CA ILE A 118 -11.62 -11.22 6.30
C ILE A 118 -12.80 -12.08 6.74
N LYS A 119 -13.12 -13.09 5.92
CA LYS A 119 -14.20 -14.04 6.20
C LYS A 119 -13.60 -15.40 6.52
N ASN A 120 -14.14 -16.04 7.52
CA ASN A 120 -13.74 -17.40 7.88
C ASN A 120 -14.59 -18.43 7.15
#